data_f618d8cdb27dcc44ecedcef6edc2408f
#
_entry.id   f618d8cdb27dcc44ecedcef6edc2408f
#
_cell.length_a   1.000
_cell.length_b   1.000
_cell.length_c   1.000
_cell.angle_alpha   90.00
_cell.angle_beta   90.00
_cell.angle_gamma   90.00
#
_symmetry.space_group_name_H-M   'P 1'
#
loop_
_entity.id
_entity.type
_entity.pdbx_description
1 polymer ?
#
loop_
_entity_poly.entity_id
_entity_poly.type
_entity_poly.pdbx_seq_one_letter_code
_entity_poly.pdbx_strand_id
1 'polypeptide(L)'
;MNRRIAFLGLMAVAFSAHAQNLLIRNATVHTAAAQGTLKGADVLVQNGKIAAVGRNLTAPAGTASLDAGGKPLTPGLFAGVNDIGLEEISAEDTTVDANLELKTGDSGLIETLRPEFDATRAFNPRSTLIPVARVGGMSFTA
;
A
#
# COMPACT_ATOMS: atom_id res chain seq x y z
N MET A 1 41.47 44.26 7.09
CA MET A 1 40.34 43.77 7.90
C MET A 1 39.64 42.64 7.10
N ASN A 2 40.11 41.39 7.32
CA ASN A 2 39.78 40.25 6.45
C ASN A 2 38.54 39.52 7.00
N ARG A 3 37.42 39.66 6.33
CA ARG A 3 36.22 38.85 6.60
C ARG A 3 36.32 37.49 5.87
N ARG A 4 36.70 36.46 6.59
CA ARG A 4 36.64 35.08 6.11
C ARG A 4 35.18 34.63 6.17
N ILE A 5 34.55 34.49 5.03
CA ILE A 5 33.24 33.91 4.88
C ILE A 5 33.42 32.37 4.94
N ALA A 6 33.01 31.76 6.06
CA ALA A 6 32.94 30.30 6.18
C ALA A 6 31.71 29.82 5.45
N PHE A 7 31.88 29.15 4.32
CA PHE A 7 30.85 28.39 3.65
C PHE A 7 30.64 27.09 4.44
N LEU A 8 29.57 27.04 5.23
CA LEU A 8 29.08 25.78 5.83
C LEU A 8 28.34 25.03 4.73
N GLY A 9 29.01 24.02 4.13
CA GLY A 9 28.37 23.09 3.22
C GLY A 9 27.34 22.24 3.95
N LEU A 10 26.07 22.53 3.74
CA LEU A 10 24.96 21.70 4.19
C LEU A 10 24.97 20.40 3.36
N MET A 11 25.55 19.35 3.93
CA MET A 11 25.59 18.02 3.33
C MET A 11 24.17 17.43 3.47
N ALA A 12 23.35 17.56 2.42
CA ALA A 12 22.05 16.91 2.33
C ALA A 12 22.27 15.40 2.25
N VAL A 13 22.10 14.69 3.36
CA VAL A 13 22.04 13.24 3.40
C VAL A 13 20.73 12.83 2.76
N ALA A 14 20.75 12.50 1.49
CA ALA A 14 19.63 11.89 0.81
C ALA A 14 19.44 10.47 1.40
N PHE A 15 18.45 10.31 2.28
CA PHE A 15 17.98 8.98 2.66
C PHE A 15 17.33 8.36 1.42
N SER A 16 18.11 7.59 0.67
CA SER A 16 17.58 6.74 -0.38
C SER A 16 16.71 5.68 0.30
N ALA A 17 15.39 5.79 0.20
CA ALA A 17 14.48 4.72 0.53
C ALA A 17 14.74 3.57 -0.46
N HIS A 18 15.67 2.69 -0.11
CA HIS A 18 15.91 1.49 -0.90
C HIS A 18 14.75 0.54 -0.65
N ALA A 19 13.96 0.28 -1.68
CA ALA A 19 12.99 -0.81 -1.65
C ALA A 19 13.77 -2.09 -1.33
N GLN A 20 13.40 -2.76 -0.23
CA GLN A 20 14.11 -3.96 0.23
C GLN A 20 14.04 -5.04 -0.84
N ASN A 21 15.20 -5.61 -1.18
CA ASN A 21 15.27 -6.83 -1.96
C ASN A 21 14.94 -8.02 -1.04
N LEU A 22 14.08 -8.91 -1.49
CA LEU A 22 13.60 -10.05 -0.72
C LEU A 22 13.50 -11.28 -1.62
N LEU A 23 14.02 -12.40 -1.13
CA LEU A 23 13.80 -13.71 -1.72
C LEU A 23 12.91 -14.54 -0.80
N ILE A 24 11.68 -14.79 -1.23
CA ILE A 24 10.76 -15.71 -0.54
C ILE A 24 10.98 -17.09 -1.13
N ARG A 25 11.29 -18.07 -0.29
CA ARG A 25 11.57 -19.44 -0.68
C ARG A 25 10.45 -20.39 -0.29
N ASN A 26 10.32 -21.46 -1.05
CA ASN A 26 9.49 -22.62 -0.71
C ASN A 26 8.04 -22.23 -0.38
N ALA A 27 7.43 -21.39 -1.22
CA ALA A 27 6.03 -20.99 -1.08
C ALA A 27 5.09 -21.82 -2.00
N THR A 28 3.83 -21.89 -1.63
CA THR A 28 2.76 -22.23 -2.58
C THR A 28 2.26 -20.94 -3.20
N VAL A 29 2.81 -20.57 -4.36
CA VAL A 29 2.56 -19.28 -5.02
C VAL A 29 1.30 -19.37 -5.89
N HIS A 30 0.29 -18.58 -5.56
CA HIS A 30 -0.90 -18.37 -6.39
C HIS A 30 -0.66 -17.13 -7.27
N THR A 31 -0.29 -17.33 -8.53
CA THR A 31 0.20 -16.25 -9.38
C THR A 31 -0.89 -15.31 -9.87
N ALA A 32 -2.15 -15.71 -9.80
CA ALA A 32 -3.29 -15.02 -10.45
C ALA A 32 -3.06 -14.75 -11.95
N ALA A 33 -2.19 -15.55 -12.59
CA ALA A 33 -1.80 -15.46 -13.99
C ALA A 33 -1.90 -16.86 -14.64
N ALA A 34 -1.55 -16.96 -15.92
CA ALA A 34 -1.65 -18.21 -16.69
C ALA A 34 -0.89 -19.40 -16.09
N GLN A 35 0.19 -19.14 -15.31
CA GLN A 35 0.94 -20.19 -14.62
C GLN A 35 0.18 -20.85 -13.48
N GLY A 36 -0.92 -20.26 -13.02
CA GLY A 36 -1.76 -20.80 -11.93
C GLY A 36 -1.01 -20.89 -10.60
N THR A 37 -1.13 -22.04 -9.93
CA THR A 37 -0.53 -22.28 -8.62
C THR A 37 0.75 -23.09 -8.74
N LEU A 38 1.84 -22.55 -8.21
CA LEU A 38 3.17 -23.17 -8.19
C LEU A 38 3.54 -23.59 -6.76
N LYS A 39 3.69 -24.92 -6.53
CA LYS A 39 4.09 -25.45 -5.22
C LYS A 39 5.62 -25.51 -5.10
N GLY A 40 6.13 -25.17 -3.91
CA GLY A 40 7.58 -25.14 -3.62
C GLY A 40 8.32 -24.16 -4.53
N ALA A 41 7.71 -23.04 -4.82
CA ALA A 41 8.28 -21.99 -5.64
C ALA A 41 8.89 -20.88 -4.81
N ASP A 42 9.85 -20.17 -5.41
CA ASP A 42 10.49 -19.00 -4.88
C ASP A 42 9.97 -17.73 -5.58
N VAL A 43 9.93 -16.61 -4.87
CA VAL A 43 9.63 -15.29 -5.42
C VAL A 43 10.75 -14.34 -5.09
N LEU A 44 11.38 -13.76 -6.12
CA LEU A 44 12.42 -12.75 -5.98
C LEU A 44 11.80 -11.36 -6.18
N VAL A 45 11.92 -10.53 -5.16
CA VAL A 45 11.56 -9.11 -5.20
C VAL A 45 12.83 -8.29 -5.28
N GLN A 46 12.91 -7.37 -6.24
CA GLN A 46 14.02 -6.43 -6.41
C GLN A 46 13.47 -5.04 -6.69
N ASN A 47 14.01 -4.05 -5.99
CA ASN A 47 13.60 -2.65 -6.16
C ASN A 47 12.07 -2.45 -6.05
N GLY A 48 11.42 -3.19 -5.13
CA GLY A 48 9.97 -3.12 -4.91
C GLY A 48 9.12 -3.80 -5.99
N LYS A 49 9.72 -4.56 -6.91
CA LYS A 49 9.02 -5.28 -7.98
C LYS A 49 9.33 -6.77 -7.93
N ILE A 50 8.37 -7.60 -8.33
CA ILE A 50 8.59 -9.02 -8.54
C ILE A 50 9.47 -9.17 -9.78
N ALA A 51 10.72 -9.61 -9.57
CA ALA A 51 11.71 -9.81 -10.63
C ALA A 51 11.60 -11.21 -11.24
N ALA A 52 11.30 -12.22 -10.43
CA ALA A 52 11.15 -13.60 -10.89
C ALA A 52 10.25 -14.42 -9.97
N VAL A 53 9.55 -15.40 -10.54
CA VAL A 53 8.81 -16.45 -9.83
C VAL A 53 9.22 -17.79 -10.45
N GLY A 54 9.64 -18.75 -9.62
CA GLY A 54 10.12 -20.05 -10.12
C GLY A 54 10.67 -20.90 -9.00
N ARG A 55 11.46 -21.92 -9.35
CA ARG A 55 12.13 -22.77 -8.36
C ARG A 55 13.63 -22.51 -8.37
N ASN A 56 14.26 -22.66 -7.20
CA ASN A 56 15.72 -22.52 -7.03
C ASN A 56 16.26 -21.18 -7.53
N LEU A 57 15.54 -20.09 -7.26
CA LEU A 57 15.97 -18.77 -7.67
C LEU A 57 17.25 -18.35 -6.93
N THR A 58 18.17 -17.72 -7.66
CA THR A 58 19.37 -17.11 -7.10
C THR A 58 19.10 -15.61 -6.89
N ALA A 59 19.44 -15.11 -5.71
CA ALA A 59 19.33 -13.69 -5.41
C ALA A 59 20.72 -13.03 -5.36
N PRO A 60 20.82 -11.73 -5.65
CA PRO A 60 22.05 -10.97 -5.45
C PRO A 60 22.54 -11.04 -3.99
N ALA A 61 23.85 -10.85 -3.80
CA ALA A 61 24.42 -10.78 -2.46
C ALA A 61 23.75 -9.69 -1.61
N GLY A 62 23.51 -9.99 -0.33
CA GLY A 62 22.86 -9.06 0.58
C GLY A 62 21.33 -9.02 0.49
N THR A 63 20.70 -9.83 -0.38
CA THR A 63 19.23 -9.97 -0.42
C THR A 63 18.73 -10.72 0.81
N ALA A 64 17.77 -10.16 1.54
CA ALA A 64 17.11 -10.85 2.64
C ALA A 64 16.36 -12.09 2.11
N SER A 65 16.35 -13.17 2.90
CA SER A 65 15.64 -14.40 2.52
C SER A 65 14.64 -14.80 3.59
N LEU A 66 13.46 -15.21 3.16
CA LEU A 66 12.36 -15.70 4.00
C LEU A 66 11.94 -17.08 3.50
N ASP A 67 11.98 -18.11 4.35
CA ASP A 67 11.38 -19.40 4.05
C ASP A 67 9.89 -19.37 4.39
N ALA A 68 9.05 -19.56 3.40
CA ALA A 68 7.59 -19.62 3.57
C ALA A 68 7.12 -20.98 4.11
N GLY A 69 7.98 -22.02 4.16
CA GLY A 69 7.63 -23.32 4.69
C GLY A 69 6.43 -23.99 4.00
N GLY A 70 6.27 -23.79 2.70
CA GLY A 70 5.14 -24.30 1.92
C GLY A 70 3.84 -23.50 2.06
N LYS A 71 3.82 -22.43 2.87
CA LYS A 71 2.62 -21.61 3.07
C LYS A 71 2.16 -20.91 1.78
N PRO A 72 0.85 -20.59 1.68
CA PRO A 72 0.34 -19.87 0.52
C PRO A 72 0.90 -18.45 0.44
N LEU A 73 1.25 -18.05 -0.77
CA LEU A 73 1.65 -16.70 -1.13
C LEU A 73 0.77 -16.23 -2.29
N THR A 74 0.05 -15.15 -2.08
CA THR A 74 -0.86 -14.57 -3.06
C THR A 74 -0.44 -13.14 -3.41
N PRO A 75 -0.84 -12.59 -4.55
CA PRO A 75 -0.87 -11.15 -4.74
C PRO A 75 -1.69 -10.49 -3.63
N GLY A 76 -1.39 -9.23 -3.32
CA GLY A 76 -2.21 -8.45 -2.41
C GLY A 76 -3.65 -8.35 -2.90
N LEU A 77 -4.60 -8.34 -1.97
CA LEU A 77 -6.01 -8.27 -2.31
C LEU A 77 -6.40 -6.84 -2.67
N PHE A 78 -7.18 -6.71 -3.73
CA PHE A 78 -7.86 -5.46 -4.07
C PHE A 78 -9.15 -5.34 -3.25
N ALA A 79 -9.26 -4.29 -2.44
CA ALA A 79 -10.40 -4.09 -1.55
C ALA A 79 -11.66 -3.56 -2.29
N GLY A 80 -11.57 -3.26 -3.58
CA GLY A 80 -12.65 -2.63 -4.33
C GLY A 80 -12.86 -1.18 -3.96
N VAL A 81 -14.07 -0.68 -4.18
CA VAL A 81 -14.51 0.63 -3.70
C VAL A 81 -14.92 0.47 -2.23
N ASN A 82 -14.32 1.24 -1.35
CA ASN A 82 -14.59 1.20 0.08
C ASN A 82 -14.28 2.57 0.72
N ASP A 83 -14.56 2.69 2.00
CA ASP A 83 -14.43 3.89 2.82
C ASP A 83 -13.19 3.91 3.71
N ILE A 84 -12.24 2.98 3.50
CA ILE A 84 -10.98 2.95 4.26
C ILE A 84 -10.23 4.28 4.10
N GLY A 85 -10.04 4.97 5.22
CA GLY A 85 -9.43 6.30 5.25
C GLY A 85 -10.40 7.46 5.07
N LEU A 86 -11.68 7.20 4.79
CA LEU A 86 -12.76 8.18 4.75
C LEU A 86 -13.67 8.06 5.98
N GLU A 87 -13.64 6.94 6.66
CA GLU A 87 -14.40 6.66 7.86
C GLU A 87 -13.48 6.01 8.90
N GLU A 88 -13.56 6.47 10.16
CA GLU A 88 -12.82 5.88 11.28
C GLU A 88 -13.72 5.05 12.17
N ILE A 89 -14.91 5.58 12.51
CA ILE A 89 -15.90 4.93 13.36
C ILE A 89 -17.29 5.22 12.79
N SER A 90 -17.94 4.22 12.20
CA SER A 90 -19.22 4.38 11.53
C SER A 90 -20.38 4.85 12.43
N ALA A 91 -20.23 4.72 13.74
CA ALA A 91 -21.23 5.17 14.73
C ALA A 91 -21.02 6.63 15.20
N GLU A 92 -20.00 7.32 14.68
CA GLU A 92 -19.66 8.69 15.06
C GLU A 92 -19.59 9.57 13.80
N ASP A 93 -20.65 10.35 13.56
CA ASP A 93 -20.84 11.16 12.34
C ASP A 93 -19.68 12.12 12.07
N THR A 94 -18.98 12.57 13.10
CA THR A 94 -17.82 13.49 12.97
C THR A 94 -16.57 12.82 12.39
N THR A 95 -16.57 11.49 12.27
CA THR A 95 -15.46 10.70 11.74
C THR A 95 -15.79 10.01 10.41
N VAL A 96 -16.93 10.37 9.81
CA VAL A 96 -17.41 9.81 8.54
C VAL A 96 -17.34 10.89 7.46
N ASP A 97 -16.29 10.83 6.63
CA ASP A 97 -16.06 11.76 5.52
C ASP A 97 -16.50 11.17 4.17
N ALA A 98 -17.06 9.96 4.19
CA ALA A 98 -17.53 9.27 2.99
C ALA A 98 -18.87 9.82 2.47
N ASN A 99 -19.63 10.55 3.29
CA ASN A 99 -20.94 11.06 2.96
C ASN A 99 -20.92 12.58 2.81
N LEU A 100 -21.30 13.07 1.64
CA LEU A 100 -21.55 14.49 1.43
C LEU A 100 -23.03 14.79 1.70
N GLU A 101 -23.35 15.28 2.89
CA GLU A 101 -24.67 15.83 3.18
C GLU A 101 -24.75 17.30 2.74
N LEU A 102 -25.35 17.55 1.60
CA LEU A 102 -25.75 18.90 1.20
C LEU A 102 -27.14 19.18 1.71
N LYS A 103 -27.23 20.00 2.77
CA LYS A 103 -28.49 20.62 3.14
C LYS A 103 -28.83 21.70 2.11
N THR A 104 -29.45 21.29 1.02
CA THR A 104 -30.12 22.25 0.12
C THR A 104 -31.46 22.65 0.79
N GLY A 105 -31.65 23.96 0.91
CA GLY A 105 -32.82 24.51 1.57
C GLY A 105 -34.14 23.93 1.06
N ASP A 106 -35.20 24.14 1.78
CA ASP A 106 -36.64 23.87 1.60
C ASP A 106 -37.17 22.73 0.72
N SER A 107 -36.39 22.13 -0.17
CA SER A 107 -36.88 21.10 -1.09
C SER A 107 -36.65 19.65 -0.64
N GLY A 108 -35.92 19.40 0.45
CA GLY A 108 -35.73 18.07 1.03
C GLY A 108 -35.07 17.02 0.09
N LEU A 109 -34.60 17.42 -1.07
CA LEU A 109 -33.90 16.55 -2.00
C LEU A 109 -32.44 16.45 -1.61
N ILE A 110 -32.06 15.31 -1.08
CA ILE A 110 -30.66 14.92 -0.88
C ILE A 110 -30.13 14.54 -2.26
N GLU A 111 -29.35 15.40 -2.89
CA GLU A 111 -28.59 15.00 -4.06
C GLU A 111 -27.45 14.07 -3.62
N THR A 112 -27.66 12.77 -3.74
CA THR A 112 -26.76 11.73 -3.29
C THR A 112 -25.64 11.40 -4.29
N LEU A 113 -25.74 11.89 -5.53
CA LEU A 113 -24.75 11.64 -6.59
C LEU A 113 -24.09 12.95 -7.00
N ARG A 114 -22.81 13.06 -6.69
CA ARG A 114 -21.94 14.18 -7.07
C ARG A 114 -20.72 13.66 -7.80
N PRO A 115 -20.79 13.55 -9.16
CA PRO A 115 -19.66 13.06 -9.96
C PRO A 115 -18.39 13.90 -9.81
N GLU A 116 -18.54 15.17 -9.44
CA GLU A 116 -17.46 16.11 -9.18
C GLU A 116 -16.81 15.97 -7.80
N PHE A 117 -17.38 15.10 -6.92
CA PHE A 117 -16.82 14.90 -5.58
C PHE A 117 -15.49 14.16 -5.65
N ASP A 118 -14.45 14.83 -5.18
CA ASP A 118 -13.10 14.28 -5.07
C ASP A 118 -12.83 13.80 -3.63
N ALA A 119 -13.03 12.51 -3.41
CA ALA A 119 -12.82 11.86 -2.12
C ALA A 119 -11.35 11.91 -1.64
N THR A 120 -10.39 12.19 -2.54
CA THR A 120 -8.98 12.23 -2.17
C THR A 120 -8.66 13.33 -1.17
N ARG A 121 -9.48 14.39 -1.12
CA ARG A 121 -9.34 15.50 -0.17
C ARG A 121 -9.72 15.13 1.25
N ALA A 122 -10.66 14.18 1.41
CA ALA A 122 -11.12 13.68 2.69
C ALA A 122 -10.26 12.50 3.19
N PHE A 123 -9.45 11.91 2.32
CA PHE A 123 -8.66 10.73 2.66
C PHE A 123 -7.65 10.99 3.77
N ASN A 124 -7.78 10.24 4.86
CA ASN A 124 -6.86 10.26 6.00
C ASN A 124 -5.80 9.14 5.89
N PRO A 125 -4.56 9.43 5.46
CA PRO A 125 -3.50 8.41 5.35
C PRO A 125 -3.03 7.87 6.71
N ARG A 126 -3.48 8.46 7.81
CA ARG A 126 -3.17 8.02 9.18
C ARG A 126 -4.31 7.24 9.82
N SER A 127 -5.36 6.91 9.05
CA SER A 127 -6.48 6.10 9.53
C SER A 127 -5.99 4.83 10.20
N THR A 128 -6.55 4.51 11.35
CA THR A 128 -6.26 3.28 12.10
C THR A 128 -6.78 2.04 11.40
N LEU A 129 -7.73 2.19 10.48
CA LEU A 129 -8.27 1.08 9.68
C LEU A 129 -7.30 0.60 8.60
N ILE A 130 -6.39 1.46 8.12
CA ILE A 130 -5.41 1.07 7.09
C ILE A 130 -4.50 -0.09 7.55
N PRO A 131 -3.82 -0.03 8.73
CA PRO A 131 -3.03 -1.17 9.19
C PRO A 131 -3.87 -2.42 9.45
N VAL A 132 -5.11 -2.29 9.91
CA VAL A 132 -6.03 -3.42 10.10
C VAL A 132 -6.35 -4.08 8.77
N ALA A 133 -6.68 -3.32 7.74
CA ALA A 133 -6.92 -3.82 6.40
C ALA A 133 -5.69 -4.55 5.82
N ARG A 134 -4.49 -4.02 6.04
CA ARG A 134 -3.23 -4.65 5.62
C ARG A 134 -3.00 -6.00 6.29
N VAL A 135 -3.32 -6.15 7.58
CA VAL A 135 -3.26 -7.45 8.27
C VAL A 135 -4.22 -8.45 7.64
N GLY A 136 -5.38 -7.99 7.15
CA GLY A 136 -6.32 -8.78 6.36
C GLY A 136 -5.86 -9.12 4.93
N GLY A 137 -4.68 -8.61 4.51
CA GLY A 137 -4.11 -8.87 3.18
C GLY A 137 -4.53 -7.87 2.11
N MET A 138 -5.27 -6.83 2.44
CA MET A 138 -5.64 -5.77 1.51
C MET A 138 -4.42 -4.90 1.21
N SER A 139 -4.09 -4.72 -0.07
CA SER A 139 -2.89 -4.00 -0.50
C SER A 139 -3.19 -2.72 -1.25
N PHE A 140 -4.36 -2.64 -1.86
CA PHE A 140 -4.80 -1.48 -2.63
C PHE A 140 -6.33 -1.43 -2.76
N THR A 141 -6.84 -0.23 -2.99
CA THR A 141 -8.25 0.09 -3.16
C THR A 141 -8.42 1.12 -4.27
N ALA A 142 -9.62 1.32 -4.75
CA ALA A 142 -10.03 2.39 -5.67
C ALA A 142 -10.93 3.37 -4.95
#